data_e2752022ab2afb26ee4c934046c56866
#
_entry.id   e2752022ab2afb26ee4c934046c56866
#
_cell.length_a   1.000
_cell.length_b   1.000
_cell.length_c   1.000
_cell.angle_alpha   90.00
_cell.angle_beta   90.00
_cell.angle_gamma   90.00
#
_symmetry.space_group_name_H-M   'P 1'
#
loop_
_entity.id
_entity.type
_entity.pdbx_description
1 polymer ?
#
loop_
_entity_poly.entity_id
_entity_poly.type
_entity_poly.pdbx_seq_one_letter_code
_entity_poly.pdbx_strand_id
1 'polypeptide(L)'
;VLPVEFGKSGQIACEAIDNFKPDVVIALGQAEGRSDITPEKIAINLDHARIPDNAGKMPNNAAIIQGGPDGFFSTLPVEEMVTALQMENLPASISYSAGTFVCNNLFYLIQFHCKGKSIHSGFVHVPLMQSQASEFPGMPTLEIDRMAAAIKTILRLVQ
;
A
#
# COMPACT_ATOMS: atom_id res chain seq x y z
N VAL A 1 -0.72 9.79 9.75
CA VAL A 1 -0.23 8.39 9.76
C VAL A 1 -1.33 7.52 10.32
N LEU A 2 -1.59 6.37 9.67
CA LEU A 2 -2.57 5.40 10.12
C LEU A 2 -1.96 4.45 11.15
N PRO A 3 -2.74 3.92 12.11
CA PRO A 3 -2.26 2.89 13.02
C PRO A 3 -2.01 1.57 12.27
N VAL A 4 -1.06 0.77 12.71
CA VAL A 4 -0.85 -0.60 12.17
C VAL A 4 -1.77 -1.55 12.91
N GLU A 5 -3.07 -1.49 12.57
CA GLU A 5 -4.14 -2.24 13.23
C GLU A 5 -5.17 -2.74 12.21
N PHE A 6 -5.47 -4.06 12.25
CA PHE A 6 -6.46 -4.66 11.36
C PHE A 6 -7.85 -4.03 11.52
N GLY A 7 -8.43 -3.62 10.39
CA GLY A 7 -9.73 -2.97 10.30
C GLY A 7 -9.69 -1.48 10.68
N LYS A 8 -8.93 -1.09 11.70
CA LYS A 8 -8.90 0.30 12.19
C LYS A 8 -8.27 1.26 11.19
N SER A 9 -7.14 0.88 10.59
CA SER A 9 -6.49 1.68 9.53
C SER A 9 -7.43 1.89 8.33
N GLY A 10 -8.12 0.83 7.90
CA GLY A 10 -9.11 0.90 6.83
C GLY A 10 -10.31 1.78 7.17
N GLN A 11 -10.85 1.66 8.39
CA GLN A 11 -11.93 2.52 8.87
C GLN A 11 -11.55 4.01 8.78
N ILE A 12 -10.40 4.39 9.34
CA ILE A 12 -9.93 5.79 9.33
C ILE A 12 -9.72 6.29 7.88
N ALA A 13 -9.16 5.44 7.01
CA ALA A 13 -8.97 5.79 5.61
C ALA A 13 -10.31 6.01 4.89
N CYS A 14 -11.30 5.14 5.09
CA CYS A 14 -12.63 5.28 4.49
C CYS A 14 -13.36 6.54 5.00
N GLU A 15 -13.29 6.83 6.29
CA GLU A 15 -13.83 8.06 6.87
C GLU A 15 -13.16 9.31 6.25
N ALA A 16 -11.84 9.28 6.03
CA ALA A 16 -11.12 10.37 5.37
C ALA A 16 -11.56 10.53 3.90
N ILE A 17 -11.73 9.43 3.17
CA ILE A 17 -12.22 9.45 1.79
C ILE A 17 -13.62 10.08 1.71
N ASP A 18 -14.53 9.71 2.60
CA ASP A 18 -15.90 10.26 2.61
C ASP A 18 -15.91 11.75 2.98
N ASN A 19 -14.99 12.20 3.85
CA ASN A 19 -14.88 13.59 4.26
C ASN A 19 -14.24 14.49 3.20
N PHE A 20 -13.14 14.03 2.58
CA PHE A 20 -12.36 14.83 1.62
C PHE A 20 -12.86 14.69 0.18
N LYS A 21 -13.56 13.60 -0.14
CA LYS A 21 -14.07 13.26 -1.48
C LYS A 21 -13.00 13.41 -2.58
N PRO A 22 -11.84 12.75 -2.43
CA PRO A 22 -10.74 12.87 -3.37
C PRO A 22 -11.07 12.16 -4.68
N ASP A 23 -10.43 12.58 -5.77
CA ASP A 23 -10.46 11.85 -7.05
C ASP A 23 -9.48 10.68 -7.05
N VAL A 24 -8.39 10.79 -6.25
CA VAL A 24 -7.33 9.78 -6.17
C VAL A 24 -6.96 9.49 -4.71
N VAL A 25 -6.79 8.21 -4.39
CA VAL A 25 -6.32 7.74 -3.08
C VAL A 25 -5.09 6.85 -3.26
N ILE A 26 -3.97 7.25 -2.68
CA ILE A 26 -2.75 6.44 -2.65
C ILE A 26 -2.39 6.16 -1.20
N ALA A 27 -2.49 4.89 -0.78
CA ALA A 27 -1.95 4.46 0.49
C ALA A 27 -0.47 4.12 0.35
N LEU A 28 0.33 4.47 1.34
CA LEU A 28 1.76 4.18 1.38
C LEU A 28 2.07 3.29 2.57
N GLY A 29 2.92 2.30 2.37
CA GLY A 29 3.45 1.43 3.42
C GLY A 29 4.95 1.21 3.25
N GLN A 30 5.66 1.04 4.37
CA GLN A 30 7.05 0.61 4.34
C GLN A 30 7.10 -0.92 4.37
N ALA A 31 7.93 -1.51 3.52
CA ALA A 31 8.11 -2.96 3.45
C ALA A 31 9.59 -3.34 3.61
N GLU A 32 9.90 -4.01 4.73
CA GLU A 32 11.20 -4.61 4.96
C GLU A 32 11.55 -5.63 3.88
N GLY A 33 12.82 -5.65 3.46
CA GLY A 33 13.35 -6.56 2.44
C GLY A 33 13.09 -6.15 1.00
N ARG A 34 12.32 -5.11 0.72
CA ARG A 34 12.15 -4.57 -0.63
C ARG A 34 13.26 -3.56 -0.96
N SER A 35 13.84 -3.68 -2.16
CA SER A 35 14.82 -2.72 -2.71
C SER A 35 14.16 -1.65 -3.58
N ASP A 36 12.96 -1.95 -4.09
CA ASP A 36 12.24 -1.14 -5.07
C ASP A 36 11.03 -0.46 -4.46
N ILE A 37 10.63 0.65 -5.06
CA ILE A 37 9.31 1.23 -4.87
C ILE A 37 8.33 0.37 -5.65
N THR A 38 7.34 -0.16 -4.97
CA THR A 38 6.48 -1.20 -5.54
C THR A 38 5.01 -0.82 -5.46
N PRO A 39 4.44 -0.26 -6.55
CA PRO A 39 2.99 -0.17 -6.70
C PRO A 39 2.36 -1.57 -6.67
N GLU A 40 1.35 -1.75 -5.83
CA GLU A 40 0.65 -3.02 -5.64
C GLU A 40 -0.43 -3.20 -6.71
N LYS A 41 -0.39 -4.33 -7.41
CA LYS A 41 -1.35 -4.62 -8.48
C LYS A 41 -2.71 -5.08 -7.95
N ILE A 42 -2.73 -5.81 -6.82
CA ILE A 42 -3.93 -6.45 -6.31
C ILE A 42 -3.95 -6.50 -4.78
N ALA A 43 -5.12 -6.24 -4.19
CA ALA A 43 -5.47 -6.56 -2.81
C ALA A 43 -6.29 -7.84 -2.76
N ILE A 44 -6.09 -8.69 -1.76
CA ILE A 44 -6.84 -9.94 -1.58
C ILE A 44 -7.68 -9.92 -0.31
N ASN A 45 -8.81 -10.64 -0.33
CA ASN A 45 -9.74 -10.73 0.81
C ASN A 45 -9.26 -11.71 1.88
N LEU A 46 -8.06 -11.47 2.40
CA LEU A 46 -7.42 -12.37 3.35
C LEU A 46 -6.62 -11.59 4.40
N ASP A 47 -6.94 -11.83 5.67
CA ASP A 47 -6.13 -11.46 6.81
C ASP A 47 -5.46 -12.71 7.39
N HIS A 48 -4.12 -12.70 7.41
CA HIS A 48 -3.31 -13.72 8.07
C HIS A 48 -2.05 -13.06 8.63
N ALA A 49 -1.83 -13.21 9.93
CA ALA A 49 -0.72 -12.58 10.63
C ALA A 49 0.17 -13.62 11.32
N ARG A 50 1.49 -13.47 11.19
CA ARG A 50 2.50 -14.27 11.92
C ARG A 50 2.89 -13.61 13.23
N ILE A 51 2.60 -12.33 13.38
CA ILE A 51 2.84 -11.51 14.58
C ILE A 51 1.59 -10.69 14.86
N PRO A 52 1.31 -10.30 16.11
CA PRO A 52 0.19 -9.42 16.41
C PRO A 52 0.39 -8.03 15.80
N ASP A 53 -0.71 -7.36 15.47
CA ASP A 53 -0.73 -5.94 15.16
C ASP A 53 -0.54 -5.08 16.42
N ASN A 54 -0.57 -3.75 16.29
CA ASN A 54 -0.36 -2.85 17.43
C ASN A 54 -1.49 -2.88 18.47
N ALA A 55 -2.64 -3.48 18.15
CA ALA A 55 -3.74 -3.73 19.07
C ALA A 55 -3.77 -5.17 19.61
N GLY A 56 -2.75 -5.98 19.29
CA GLY A 56 -2.66 -7.38 19.72
C GLY A 56 -3.49 -8.37 18.89
N LYS A 57 -4.07 -7.95 17.76
CA LYS A 57 -4.82 -8.83 16.87
C LYS A 57 -3.89 -9.66 16.00
N MET A 58 -4.17 -10.95 15.89
CA MET A 58 -3.40 -11.89 15.06
C MET A 58 -4.38 -12.81 14.30
N PRO A 59 -5.02 -12.30 13.22
CA PRO A 59 -5.96 -13.09 12.43
C PRO A 59 -5.26 -14.28 11.76
N ASN A 60 -6.00 -15.36 11.59
CA ASN A 60 -5.53 -16.59 10.95
C ASN A 60 -6.49 -17.01 9.84
N ASN A 61 -6.10 -16.77 8.58
CA ASN A 61 -6.87 -17.10 7.38
C ASN A 61 -8.33 -16.59 7.44
N ALA A 62 -8.51 -15.37 7.90
CA ALA A 62 -9.83 -14.75 8.00
C ALA A 62 -10.12 -13.90 6.75
N ALA A 63 -11.36 -13.93 6.27
CA ALA A 63 -11.78 -12.97 5.26
C ALA A 63 -11.86 -11.56 5.87
N ILE A 64 -11.35 -10.56 5.13
CA ILE A 64 -11.44 -9.13 5.51
C ILE A 64 -12.92 -8.71 5.52
N ILE A 65 -13.65 -9.09 4.46
CA ILE A 65 -15.10 -8.92 4.36
C ILE A 65 -15.73 -10.27 4.02
N GLN A 66 -16.56 -10.77 4.92
CA GLN A 66 -17.29 -12.03 4.70
C GLN A 66 -18.20 -11.92 3.48
N GLY A 67 -18.07 -12.87 2.53
CA GLY A 67 -18.81 -12.86 1.28
C GLY A 67 -18.41 -11.76 0.29
N GLY A 68 -17.35 -11.01 0.60
CA GLY A 68 -16.76 -10.06 -0.33
C GLY A 68 -16.00 -10.76 -1.48
N PRO A 69 -15.67 -10.03 -2.57
CA PRO A 69 -14.84 -10.57 -3.65
C PRO A 69 -13.48 -11.06 -3.16
N ASP A 70 -12.91 -12.07 -3.84
CA ASP A 70 -11.61 -12.64 -3.48
C ASP A 70 -10.46 -11.61 -3.55
N GLY A 71 -10.59 -10.60 -4.41
CA GLY A 71 -9.62 -9.52 -4.53
C GLY A 71 -10.10 -8.35 -5.38
N PHE A 72 -9.30 -7.28 -5.34
CA PHE A 72 -9.49 -6.07 -6.15
C PHE A 72 -8.19 -5.67 -6.79
N PHE A 73 -8.19 -5.44 -8.10
CA PHE A 73 -7.08 -4.77 -8.75
C PHE A 73 -7.02 -3.30 -8.33
N SER A 74 -5.80 -2.77 -8.23
CA SER A 74 -5.58 -1.34 -8.17
C SER A 74 -6.25 -0.65 -9.35
N THR A 75 -6.88 0.48 -9.12
CA THR A 75 -7.42 1.33 -10.20
C THR A 75 -6.43 2.43 -10.61
N LEU A 76 -5.24 2.46 -10.00
CA LEU A 76 -4.13 3.30 -10.45
C LEU A 76 -3.41 2.66 -11.65
N PRO A 77 -2.79 3.46 -12.53
CA PRO A 77 -2.05 2.99 -13.70
C PRO A 77 -0.67 2.43 -13.30
N VAL A 78 -0.68 1.24 -12.68
CA VAL A 78 0.49 0.65 -12.01
C VAL A 78 1.68 0.44 -12.95
N GLU A 79 1.41 0.02 -14.20
CA GLU A 79 2.43 -0.22 -15.23
C GLU A 79 3.11 1.10 -15.64
N GLU A 80 2.32 2.13 -15.87
CA GLU A 80 2.78 3.47 -16.22
C GLU A 80 3.55 4.10 -15.05
N MET A 81 3.10 3.88 -13.81
CA MET A 81 3.83 4.35 -12.61
C MET A 81 5.24 3.76 -12.55
N VAL A 82 5.37 2.44 -12.75
CA VAL A 82 6.69 1.78 -12.74
C VAL A 82 7.56 2.28 -13.89
N THR A 83 6.99 2.41 -15.10
CA THR A 83 7.72 2.92 -16.26
C THR A 83 8.24 4.33 -16.02
N ALA A 84 7.41 5.24 -15.50
CA ALA A 84 7.79 6.62 -15.21
C ALA A 84 8.93 6.69 -14.17
N LEU A 85 8.86 5.88 -13.12
CA LEU A 85 9.91 5.81 -12.10
C LEU A 85 11.24 5.30 -12.69
N GLN A 86 11.20 4.26 -13.49
CA GLN A 86 12.39 3.70 -14.14
C GLN A 86 13.04 4.68 -15.12
N MET A 87 12.26 5.48 -15.85
CA MET A 87 12.77 6.54 -16.71
C MET A 87 13.51 7.64 -15.93
N GLU A 88 13.18 7.85 -14.66
CA GLU A 88 13.89 8.76 -13.75
C GLU A 88 15.04 8.06 -12.98
N ASN A 89 15.43 6.85 -13.37
CA ASN A 89 16.45 6.03 -12.68
C ASN A 89 16.11 5.75 -11.20
N LEU A 90 14.82 5.66 -10.87
CA LEU A 90 14.35 5.24 -9.56
C LEU A 90 14.07 3.73 -9.57
N PRO A 91 14.49 2.98 -8.53
CA PRO A 91 14.23 1.54 -8.48
C PRO A 91 12.74 1.32 -8.30
N ALA A 92 12.10 0.65 -9.25
CA ALA A 92 10.68 0.37 -9.22
C ALA A 92 10.34 -0.93 -9.94
N SER A 93 9.38 -1.67 -9.40
CA SER A 93 8.82 -2.89 -10.00
C SER A 93 7.36 -3.06 -9.56
N ILE A 94 6.57 -3.81 -10.35
CA ILE A 94 5.19 -4.13 -9.98
C ILE A 94 5.21 -5.18 -8.87
N SER A 95 4.39 -4.98 -7.84
CA SER A 95 4.12 -5.99 -6.84
C SER A 95 2.74 -6.63 -7.07
N TYR A 96 2.71 -7.95 -7.05
CA TYR A 96 1.48 -8.73 -7.18
C TYR A 96 0.96 -9.26 -5.85
N SER A 97 1.51 -8.79 -4.73
CA SER A 97 1.03 -9.15 -3.39
C SER A 97 1.49 -8.14 -2.34
N ALA A 98 0.53 -7.48 -1.71
CA ALA A 98 0.77 -6.66 -0.52
C ALA A 98 0.91 -7.49 0.78
N GLY A 99 1.03 -8.80 0.65
CA GLY A 99 1.02 -9.74 1.76
C GLY A 99 -0.40 -9.99 2.31
N THR A 100 -0.48 -10.31 3.60
CA THR A 100 -1.75 -10.62 4.28
C THR A 100 -1.85 -9.92 5.64
N PHE A 101 -0.98 -8.94 5.88
CA PHE A 101 -0.97 -8.13 7.09
C PHE A 101 -1.77 -6.83 6.89
N VAL A 102 -1.63 -5.87 7.78
CA VAL A 102 -2.40 -4.61 7.81
C VAL A 102 -2.33 -3.82 6.51
N CYS A 103 -1.23 -3.89 5.74
CA CYS A 103 -1.12 -3.20 4.45
C CYS A 103 -2.13 -3.74 3.43
N ASN A 104 -2.24 -5.07 3.30
CA ASN A 104 -3.25 -5.68 2.43
C ASN A 104 -4.68 -5.43 2.95
N ASN A 105 -4.91 -5.50 4.27
CA ASN A 105 -6.20 -5.19 4.87
C ASN A 105 -6.65 -3.76 4.52
N LEU A 106 -5.77 -2.78 4.73
CA LEU A 106 -6.02 -1.38 4.36
C LEU A 106 -6.30 -1.22 2.86
N PHE A 107 -5.46 -1.82 2.01
CA PHE A 107 -5.60 -1.73 0.56
C PHE A 107 -6.93 -2.34 0.10
N TYR A 108 -7.28 -3.53 0.61
CA TYR A 108 -8.56 -4.16 0.27
C TYR A 108 -9.76 -3.32 0.69
N LEU A 109 -9.76 -2.78 1.92
CA LEU A 109 -10.84 -1.96 2.43
C LEU A 109 -11.02 -0.66 1.64
N ILE A 110 -9.93 0.01 1.24
CA ILE A 110 -9.99 1.18 0.35
C ILE A 110 -10.61 0.81 -0.99
N GLN A 111 -10.15 -0.28 -1.63
CA GLN A 111 -10.68 -0.73 -2.92
C GLN A 111 -12.17 -1.09 -2.82
N PHE A 112 -12.56 -1.79 -1.77
CA PHE A 112 -13.97 -2.12 -1.52
C PHE A 112 -14.82 -0.86 -1.34
N HIS A 113 -14.34 0.10 -0.58
CA HIS A 113 -15.01 1.37 -0.30
C HIS A 113 -15.17 2.26 -1.55
N CYS A 114 -14.13 2.27 -2.42
CA CYS A 114 -14.13 3.05 -3.65
C CYS A 114 -14.87 2.36 -4.81
N LYS A 115 -15.24 1.09 -4.68
CA LYS A 115 -15.94 0.33 -5.72
C LYS A 115 -17.19 1.04 -6.20
N GLY A 116 -17.28 1.30 -7.52
CA GLY A 116 -18.43 1.98 -8.14
C GLY A 116 -18.47 3.49 -7.92
N LYS A 117 -17.45 4.06 -7.28
CA LYS A 117 -17.23 5.51 -7.19
C LYS A 117 -16.23 5.96 -8.28
N SER A 118 -16.27 7.23 -8.67
CA SER A 118 -15.28 7.84 -9.57
C SER A 118 -13.99 8.22 -8.81
N ILE A 119 -13.45 7.27 -8.03
CA ILE A 119 -12.24 7.45 -7.22
C ILE A 119 -11.23 6.39 -7.66
N HIS A 120 -10.06 6.83 -8.13
CA HIS A 120 -8.94 5.94 -8.37
C HIS A 120 -8.19 5.66 -7.08
N SER A 121 -7.88 4.40 -6.81
CA SER A 121 -7.23 4.02 -5.55
C SER A 121 -6.21 2.91 -5.71
N GLY A 122 -5.20 2.94 -4.86
CA GLY A 122 -4.15 1.93 -4.84
C GLY A 122 -3.22 2.05 -3.64
N PHE A 123 -2.22 1.19 -3.64
CA PHE A 123 -1.23 1.09 -2.57
C PHE A 123 0.18 1.03 -3.16
N VAL A 124 1.12 1.71 -2.53
CA VAL A 124 2.54 1.66 -2.90
C VAL A 124 3.37 1.32 -1.68
N HIS A 125 4.16 0.26 -1.77
CA HIS A 125 5.20 0.00 -0.79
C HIS A 125 6.50 0.70 -1.15
N VAL A 126 7.17 1.22 -0.13
CA VAL A 126 8.52 1.81 -0.23
C VAL A 126 9.50 1.00 0.61
N PRO A 127 10.79 0.97 0.26
CA PRO A 127 11.83 0.33 1.06
C PRO A 127 11.99 0.95 2.45
N LEU A 128 12.84 0.32 3.29
CA LEU A 128 13.34 0.94 4.50
C LEU A 128 14.14 2.20 4.16
N MET A 129 14.12 3.19 5.05
CA MET A 129 14.95 4.39 4.91
C MET A 129 16.41 4.07 5.22
N GLN A 130 17.35 4.75 4.56
CA GLN A 130 18.78 4.62 4.83
C GLN A 130 19.12 4.83 6.31
N SER A 131 18.42 5.72 6.99
CA SER A 131 18.60 5.98 8.42
C SER A 131 18.24 4.80 9.33
N GLN A 132 17.49 3.82 8.83
CA GLN A 132 17.09 2.60 9.56
C GLN A 132 18.05 1.42 9.34
N ALA A 133 19.12 1.58 8.53
CA ALA A 133 20.04 0.50 8.18
C ALA A 133 20.70 -0.19 9.40
N SER A 134 20.92 0.54 10.49
CA SER A 134 21.48 -0.01 11.72
C SER A 134 20.47 -0.88 12.50
N GLU A 135 19.17 -0.61 12.36
CA GLU A 135 18.10 -1.36 13.01
C GLU A 135 17.75 -2.65 12.23
N PHE A 136 18.03 -2.63 10.91
CA PHE A 136 17.73 -3.73 9.99
C PHE A 136 18.99 -4.17 9.22
N PRO A 137 19.97 -4.81 9.88
CA PRO A 137 21.24 -5.17 9.23
C PRO A 137 21.05 -6.08 8.04
N GLY A 138 21.65 -5.72 6.90
CA GLY A 138 21.60 -6.49 5.66
C GLY A 138 20.32 -6.33 4.83
N MET A 139 19.34 -5.58 5.31
CA MET A 139 18.14 -5.27 4.53
C MET A 139 18.40 -4.12 3.55
N PRO A 140 17.79 -4.17 2.35
CA PRO A 140 17.88 -3.07 1.39
C PRO A 140 17.21 -1.81 1.94
N THR A 141 17.82 -0.67 1.64
CA THR A 141 17.32 0.65 2.04
C THR A 141 17.33 1.60 0.85
N LEU A 142 16.55 2.66 0.94
CA LEU A 142 16.54 3.74 -0.06
C LEU A 142 16.57 5.10 0.64
N GLU A 143 17.27 6.06 0.04
CA GLU A 143 17.32 7.44 0.52
C GLU A 143 15.93 8.06 0.51
N ILE A 144 15.58 8.80 1.57
CA ILE A 144 14.26 9.43 1.73
C ILE A 144 13.93 10.39 0.57
N ASP A 145 14.95 11.13 0.08
CA ASP A 145 14.76 12.06 -1.03
C ASP A 145 14.41 11.33 -2.34
N ARG A 146 14.96 10.14 -2.56
CA ARG A 146 14.60 9.29 -3.70
C ARG A 146 13.19 8.74 -3.58
N MET A 147 12.78 8.32 -2.39
CA MET A 147 11.38 7.92 -2.14
C MET A 147 10.43 9.09 -2.37
N ALA A 148 10.76 10.28 -1.84
CA ALA A 148 9.95 11.48 -2.02
C ALA A 148 9.84 11.89 -3.51
N ALA A 149 10.94 11.79 -4.27
CA ALA A 149 10.94 12.02 -5.72
C ALA A 149 9.99 11.05 -6.42
N ALA A 150 10.07 9.77 -6.08
CA ALA A 150 9.19 8.75 -6.66
C ALA A 150 7.71 9.01 -6.38
N ILE A 151 7.35 9.35 -5.16
CA ILE A 151 5.95 9.66 -4.84
C ILE A 151 5.48 10.91 -5.58
N LYS A 152 6.33 11.94 -5.74
CA LYS A 152 6.00 13.11 -6.56
C LYS A 152 5.77 12.75 -8.02
N THR A 153 6.56 11.86 -8.61
CA THR A 153 6.39 11.39 -9.99
C THR A 153 5.08 10.61 -10.13
N ILE A 154 4.77 9.71 -9.19
CA ILE A 154 3.48 9.01 -9.16
C ILE A 154 2.31 10.00 -9.08
N LEU A 155 2.37 11.00 -8.19
CA LEU A 155 1.31 11.99 -8.03
C LEU A 155 1.06 12.81 -9.30
N ARG A 156 2.11 13.16 -10.06
CA ARG A 156 1.96 13.87 -11.34
C ARG A 156 1.28 13.03 -12.42
N LEU A 157 1.47 11.72 -12.36
CA LEU A 157 0.91 10.79 -13.34
C LEU A 157 -0.59 10.55 -13.15
N VAL A 158 -1.09 10.66 -11.91
CA VAL A 158 -2.48 10.32 -11.54
C VAL A 158 -3.38 11.54 -11.31
N GLN A 159 -2.87 12.73 -11.61
CA GLN A 159 -3.65 14.00 -11.54
C GLN A 159 -4.61 14.18 -12.71
#